data_91b73914b31c9fe3a59f0c577d9e5b36
#
_entry.id   91b73914b31c9fe3a59f0c577d9e5b36
#
_cell.length_a   1.000
_cell.length_b   1.000
_cell.length_c   1.000
_cell.angle_alpha   90.00
_cell.angle_beta   90.00
_cell.angle_gamma   90.00
#
_symmetry.space_group_name_H-M   'P 1'
#
loop_
_entity.id
_entity.type
_entity.pdbx_description
1 polymer ?
#
loop_
_entity_poly.entity_id
_entity_poly.type
_entity_poly.pdbx_seq_one_letter_code
_entity_poly.pdbx_strand_id
1 'polypeptide(L)'
;MKTWIFICMSIAMLLWFLSTLRRKPSQKKGCIDAIIPAYNEGPCLAQSLDNLLRNPYFCRVICVNDGSTDNTEAVMAEVKRKWGDRFVAVTQKNTGKGGALMNGLNYATCDQVFLSDADTYVPPDQDGMGYMLAEIERGADAVGGIPSTALKGAGLLPHIRATVKLPMIVMKRTLQQLLGGAPFIISGACGMFRTDVLRKFGFSDRTKVEDLDLTWTLVANGYRIRQANRCIVYPQECNSPREEWRRWRRWIVGYAVCMRLHKRLLFSRFGIFSIFPMLLVVIYGVGIYLTTWFNEFITTGPHGVVLAMFPLIWVGVVCVIGAFSAWFHRCWLLVPLAPLSVVYVLLAYAIWIIYGLIAFFTGREPQRDKPTRYSALVEASTAYSQPSVTGTEKLSED
;
A
#
# COMPACT_ATOMS: atom_id res chain seq x y z
N MET A 1 -3.73 -29.88 24.12
CA MET A 1 -2.39 -29.34 23.82
C MET A 1 -2.38 -28.45 22.56
N LYS A 2 -2.86 -28.91 21.40
CA LYS A 2 -2.83 -28.11 20.14
C LYS A 2 -3.62 -26.80 20.22
N THR A 3 -4.79 -26.80 20.87
CA THR A 3 -5.64 -25.59 21.00
C THR A 3 -4.99 -24.50 21.87
N TRP A 4 -4.32 -24.90 22.96
CA TRP A 4 -3.62 -23.94 23.83
C TRP A 4 -2.42 -23.30 23.15
N ILE A 5 -1.66 -24.05 22.34
CA ILE A 5 -0.54 -23.51 21.55
C ILE A 5 -1.07 -22.45 20.58
N PHE A 6 -2.19 -22.72 19.89
CA PHE A 6 -2.80 -21.77 18.97
C PHE A 6 -3.27 -20.49 19.69
N ILE A 7 -3.90 -20.61 20.85
CA ILE A 7 -4.35 -19.46 21.65
C ILE A 7 -3.13 -18.63 22.11
N CYS A 8 -2.09 -19.28 22.66
CA CYS A 8 -0.88 -18.57 23.10
C CYS A 8 -0.18 -17.84 21.93
N MET A 9 -0.09 -18.47 20.76
CA MET A 9 0.47 -17.84 19.56
C MET A 9 -0.37 -16.64 19.11
N SER A 10 -1.69 -16.75 19.13
CA SER A 10 -2.60 -15.66 18.76
C SER A 10 -2.48 -14.48 19.73
N ILE A 11 -2.40 -14.75 21.04
CA ILE A 11 -2.19 -13.72 22.06
C ILE A 11 -0.82 -13.06 21.89
N ALA A 12 0.24 -13.83 21.70
CA ALA A 12 1.59 -13.28 21.49
C ALA A 12 1.64 -12.38 20.24
N MET A 13 0.99 -12.82 19.18
CA MET A 13 0.88 -12.04 17.93
C MET A 13 0.09 -10.74 18.12
N LEU A 14 -1.02 -10.78 18.86
CA LEU A 14 -1.80 -9.60 19.22
C LEU A 14 -0.99 -8.63 20.09
N LEU A 15 -0.31 -9.12 21.13
CA LEU A 15 0.54 -8.31 21.98
C LEU A 15 1.69 -7.67 21.20
N TRP A 16 2.31 -8.41 20.30
CA TRP A 16 3.34 -7.87 19.42
C TRP A 16 2.77 -6.79 18.50
N PHE A 17 1.59 -7.02 17.87
CA PHE A 17 0.91 -6.01 17.05
C PHE A 17 0.62 -4.72 17.88
N LEU A 18 0.04 -4.87 19.05
CA LEU A 18 -0.24 -3.75 19.95
C LEU A 18 1.04 -2.99 20.35
N SER A 19 2.16 -3.71 20.52
CA SER A 19 3.46 -3.08 20.80
C SER A 19 3.92 -2.18 19.64
N THR A 20 3.62 -2.54 18.38
CA THR A 20 3.95 -1.71 17.21
C THR A 20 3.13 -0.41 17.19
N LEU A 21 1.89 -0.44 17.70
CA LEU A 21 1.03 0.74 17.79
C LEU A 21 1.44 1.71 18.93
N ARG A 22 2.14 1.22 19.95
CA ARG A 22 2.64 2.04 21.07
C ARG A 22 3.96 2.76 20.78
N ARG A 23 4.56 2.54 19.62
CA ARG A 23 5.81 3.20 19.24
C ARG A 23 5.62 4.70 19.09
N LYS A 24 6.58 5.46 19.59
CA LYS A 24 6.58 6.92 19.45
C LYS A 24 7.18 7.33 18.10
N PRO A 25 6.70 8.42 17.48
CA PRO A 25 7.30 8.95 16.27
C PRO A 25 8.65 9.61 16.59
N SER A 26 9.55 9.66 15.61
CA SER A 26 10.74 10.48 15.67
C SER A 26 10.35 11.96 15.68
N GLN A 27 11.09 12.77 16.42
CA GLN A 27 10.87 14.22 16.51
C GLN A 27 11.78 15.00 15.54
N LYS A 28 12.65 14.32 14.79
CA LYS A 28 13.53 14.96 13.81
C LYS A 28 12.73 15.47 12.62
N LYS A 29 12.71 16.80 12.45
CA LYS A 29 12.05 17.48 11.34
C LYS A 29 13.07 17.90 10.29
N GLY A 30 12.63 18.13 9.04
CA GLY A 30 13.47 18.63 7.95
C GLY A 30 14.65 17.73 7.56
N CYS A 31 14.51 16.40 7.70
CA CYS A 31 15.60 15.45 7.45
C CYS A 31 15.27 14.41 6.36
N ILE A 32 14.18 14.60 5.61
CA ILE A 32 13.71 13.70 4.57
C ILE A 32 13.56 14.47 3.27
N ASP A 33 14.08 13.99 2.16
CA ASP A 33 13.74 14.47 0.83
C ASP A 33 12.60 13.62 0.26
N ALA A 34 11.55 14.25 -0.30
CA ALA A 34 10.49 13.53 -0.99
C ALA A 34 10.74 13.54 -2.50
N ILE A 35 10.55 12.40 -3.19
CA ILE A 35 10.66 12.28 -4.64
C ILE A 35 9.31 11.87 -5.22
N ILE A 36 8.81 12.67 -6.17
CA ILE A 36 7.52 12.49 -6.81
C ILE A 36 7.71 12.45 -8.33
N PRO A 37 7.54 11.30 -8.98
CA PRO A 37 7.49 11.19 -10.42
C PRO A 37 6.12 11.67 -10.94
N ALA A 38 6.10 12.55 -11.93
CA ALA A 38 4.88 13.09 -12.52
C ALA A 38 4.89 12.88 -14.04
N TYR A 39 3.81 12.32 -14.59
CA TYR A 39 3.56 12.21 -16.01
C TYR A 39 2.08 12.47 -16.29
N ASN A 40 1.73 13.62 -16.86
CA ASN A 40 0.36 14.08 -17.06
C ASN A 40 -0.47 14.03 -15.76
N GLU A 41 0.01 14.71 -14.71
CA GLU A 41 -0.59 14.73 -13.37
C GLU A 41 -1.14 16.13 -13.01
N GLY A 42 -1.23 17.04 -13.98
CA GLY A 42 -1.65 18.42 -13.78
C GLY A 42 -2.88 18.60 -12.89
N PRO A 43 -3.96 17.80 -13.04
CA PRO A 43 -5.19 17.97 -12.25
C PRO A 43 -5.02 17.79 -10.72
N CYS A 44 -4.09 16.96 -10.25
CA CYS A 44 -3.94 16.63 -8.84
C CYS A 44 -2.60 17.07 -8.23
N LEU A 45 -1.60 17.39 -9.05
CA LEU A 45 -0.23 17.59 -8.64
C LEU A 45 -0.06 18.75 -7.65
N ALA A 46 -0.71 19.89 -7.88
CA ALA A 46 -0.57 21.09 -7.04
C ALA A 46 -0.91 20.77 -5.57
N GLN A 47 -2.02 20.07 -5.33
CA GLN A 47 -2.47 19.71 -4.00
C GLN A 47 -1.53 18.68 -3.35
N SER A 48 -1.07 17.68 -4.10
CA SER A 48 -0.12 16.69 -3.61
C SER A 48 1.19 17.33 -3.16
N LEU A 49 1.77 18.20 -4.00
CA LEU A 49 3.01 18.90 -3.66
C LEU A 49 2.85 19.86 -2.48
N ASP A 50 1.74 20.62 -2.42
CA ASP A 50 1.49 21.54 -1.32
C ASP A 50 1.39 20.81 0.04
N ASN A 51 0.72 19.65 0.07
CA ASN A 51 0.62 18.82 1.26
C ASN A 51 1.98 18.30 1.75
N LEU A 52 2.84 17.87 0.84
CA LEU A 52 4.19 17.42 1.16
C LEU A 52 5.05 18.60 1.66
N LEU A 53 4.97 19.75 1.00
CA LEU A 53 5.75 20.94 1.37
C LEU A 53 5.31 21.57 2.69
N ARG A 54 4.05 21.38 3.11
CA ARG A 54 3.57 21.77 4.45
C ARG A 54 4.02 20.81 5.55
N ASN A 55 4.32 19.55 5.22
CA ASN A 55 4.72 18.59 6.22
C ASN A 55 6.12 18.91 6.78
N PRO A 56 6.28 19.09 8.10
CA PRO A 56 7.51 19.57 8.69
C PRO A 56 8.67 18.56 8.66
N TYR A 57 8.41 17.31 8.34
CA TYR A 57 9.45 16.29 8.22
C TYR A 57 10.28 16.40 6.95
N PHE A 58 9.71 16.99 5.88
CA PHE A 58 10.43 17.13 4.63
C PHE A 58 11.32 18.36 4.60
N CYS A 59 12.59 18.14 4.23
CA CYS A 59 13.54 19.19 3.91
C CYS A 59 13.17 19.80 2.55
N ARG A 60 13.06 18.95 1.52
CA ARG A 60 12.72 19.33 0.17
C ARG A 60 11.79 18.34 -0.47
N VAL A 61 11.05 18.80 -1.47
CA VAL A 61 10.21 18.00 -2.36
C VAL A 61 10.76 18.10 -3.77
N ILE A 62 11.17 16.99 -4.35
CA ILE A 62 11.77 16.85 -5.68
C ILE A 62 10.70 16.25 -6.58
N CYS A 63 10.19 17.04 -7.53
CA CYS A 63 9.20 16.56 -8.51
C CYS A 63 9.86 16.42 -9.88
N VAL A 64 9.74 15.23 -10.47
CA VAL A 64 10.31 14.93 -11.78
C VAL A 64 9.19 14.80 -12.81
N ASN A 65 9.09 15.78 -13.71
CA ASN A 65 8.23 15.72 -14.88
C ASN A 65 8.83 14.80 -15.93
N ASP A 66 8.23 13.64 -16.12
CA ASP A 66 8.70 12.59 -17.05
C ASP A 66 8.11 12.78 -18.47
N GLY A 67 8.28 13.99 -19.02
CA GLY A 67 7.85 14.33 -20.39
C GLY A 67 6.35 14.46 -20.56
N SER A 68 5.66 15.12 -19.61
CA SER A 68 4.21 15.37 -19.68
C SER A 68 3.82 16.23 -20.88
N THR A 69 2.62 16.03 -21.38
CA THR A 69 2.00 16.76 -22.49
C THR A 69 0.83 17.65 -22.06
N ASP A 70 0.46 17.59 -20.78
CA ASP A 70 -0.58 18.42 -20.16
C ASP A 70 0.03 19.65 -19.43
N ASN A 71 -0.73 20.28 -18.55
CA ASN A 71 -0.30 21.44 -17.77
C ASN A 71 0.59 21.11 -16.56
N THR A 72 1.13 19.87 -16.42
CA THR A 72 1.97 19.43 -15.30
C THR A 72 3.15 20.40 -15.08
N GLU A 73 3.86 20.79 -16.13
CA GLU A 73 5.02 21.70 -16.04
C GLU A 73 4.64 23.10 -15.53
N ALA A 74 3.51 23.64 -15.99
CA ALA A 74 3.00 24.92 -15.52
C ALA A 74 2.66 24.89 -14.02
N VAL A 75 2.05 23.80 -13.55
CA VAL A 75 1.77 23.58 -12.13
C VAL A 75 3.07 23.52 -11.31
N MET A 76 4.09 22.82 -11.79
CA MET A 76 5.40 22.75 -11.12
C MET A 76 6.06 24.14 -11.01
N ALA A 77 5.97 24.95 -12.08
CA ALA A 77 6.51 26.32 -12.09
C ALA A 77 5.81 27.22 -11.05
N GLU A 78 4.48 27.05 -10.87
CA GLU A 78 3.72 27.77 -9.86
C GLU A 78 4.12 27.36 -8.43
N VAL A 79 4.23 26.06 -8.18
CA VAL A 79 4.70 25.53 -6.89
C VAL A 79 6.11 26.03 -6.57
N LYS A 80 7.02 26.09 -7.56
CA LYS A 80 8.38 26.62 -7.39
C LYS A 80 8.37 28.10 -6.99
N ARG A 81 7.50 28.91 -7.60
CA ARG A 81 7.35 30.33 -7.21
C ARG A 81 6.87 30.49 -5.76
N LYS A 82 5.97 29.60 -5.32
CA LYS A 82 5.39 29.65 -3.97
C LYS A 82 6.37 29.17 -2.88
N TRP A 83 7.11 28.09 -3.13
CA TRP A 83 7.88 27.36 -2.12
C TRP A 83 9.41 27.52 -2.23
N GLY A 84 9.89 28.22 -3.28
CA GLY A 84 11.30 28.53 -3.44
C GLY A 84 12.21 27.29 -3.43
N ASP A 85 13.26 27.33 -2.62
CA ASP A 85 14.28 26.28 -2.61
C ASP A 85 13.85 24.96 -1.93
N ARG A 86 12.73 24.99 -1.24
CA ARG A 86 12.13 23.75 -0.71
C ARG A 86 11.53 22.86 -1.79
N PHE A 87 11.30 23.40 -3.00
CA PHE A 87 10.79 22.64 -4.13
C PHE A 87 11.82 22.59 -5.27
N VAL A 88 12.16 21.37 -5.67
CA VAL A 88 13.07 21.10 -6.80
C VAL A 88 12.24 20.56 -7.97
N ALA A 89 12.14 21.34 -9.04
CA ALA A 89 11.47 20.95 -10.27
C ALA A 89 12.51 20.41 -11.27
N VAL A 90 12.28 19.21 -11.78
CA VAL A 90 13.13 18.55 -12.77
C VAL A 90 12.27 18.11 -13.94
N THR A 91 12.70 18.39 -15.19
CA THR A 91 12.02 17.93 -16.41
C THR A 91 12.95 17.05 -17.21
N GLN A 92 12.43 15.94 -17.72
CA GLN A 92 13.17 14.98 -18.56
C GLN A 92 12.30 14.45 -19.69
N LYS A 93 12.93 13.78 -20.68
CA LYS A 93 12.20 12.94 -21.65
C LYS A 93 11.62 11.74 -20.92
N ASN A 94 10.45 11.25 -21.38
CA ASN A 94 9.80 10.11 -20.76
C ASN A 94 10.69 8.85 -20.75
N THR A 95 11.06 8.42 -19.57
CA THR A 95 11.83 7.20 -19.30
C THR A 95 11.05 6.21 -18.43
N GLY A 96 9.82 6.56 -18.08
CA GLY A 96 8.98 5.81 -17.17
C GLY A 96 9.24 6.12 -15.70
N LYS A 97 8.35 5.62 -14.82
CA LYS A 97 8.37 5.94 -13.39
C LYS A 97 9.70 5.62 -12.72
N GLY A 98 10.30 4.46 -13.02
CA GLY A 98 11.60 4.06 -12.47
C GLY A 98 12.70 5.05 -12.84
N GLY A 99 12.79 5.44 -14.12
CA GLY A 99 13.77 6.42 -14.61
C GLY A 99 13.57 7.80 -13.97
N ALA A 100 12.33 8.26 -13.82
CA ALA A 100 12.01 9.53 -13.14
C ALA A 100 12.42 9.51 -11.65
N LEU A 101 12.17 8.40 -10.94
CA LEU A 101 12.61 8.23 -9.55
C LEU A 101 14.13 8.24 -9.43
N MET A 102 14.86 7.56 -10.35
CA MET A 102 16.33 7.56 -10.37
C MET A 102 16.89 8.95 -10.65
N ASN A 103 16.31 9.71 -11.59
CA ASN A 103 16.72 11.07 -11.83
C ASN A 103 16.48 11.97 -10.60
N GLY A 104 15.30 11.87 -9.98
CA GLY A 104 15.01 12.60 -8.74
C GLY A 104 15.99 12.30 -7.60
N LEU A 105 16.46 11.05 -7.51
CA LEU A 105 17.43 10.62 -6.50
C LEU A 105 18.78 11.35 -6.61
N ASN A 106 19.17 11.82 -7.79
CA ASN A 106 20.39 12.61 -7.99
C ASN A 106 20.35 13.96 -7.27
N TYR A 107 19.14 14.49 -7.03
CA TYR A 107 18.92 15.76 -6.33
C TYR A 107 18.70 15.58 -4.82
N ALA A 108 18.57 14.35 -4.32
CA ALA A 108 18.40 14.08 -2.90
C ALA A 108 19.71 14.34 -2.13
N THR A 109 19.60 15.03 -1.00
CA THR A 109 20.74 15.36 -0.10
C THR A 109 20.56 14.81 1.30
N CYS A 110 19.33 14.51 1.72
CA CYS A 110 19.07 13.90 3.00
C CYS A 110 19.46 12.42 3.01
N ASP A 111 19.76 11.89 4.20
CA ASP A 111 20.08 10.47 4.40
C ASP A 111 18.85 9.58 4.18
N GLN A 112 17.64 10.15 4.20
CA GLN A 112 16.38 9.46 3.97
C GLN A 112 15.63 10.10 2.80
N VAL A 113 15.07 9.22 1.95
CA VAL A 113 14.19 9.58 0.85
C VAL A 113 12.83 8.94 1.04
N PHE A 114 11.78 9.74 0.91
CA PHE A 114 10.39 9.29 0.85
C PHE A 114 9.89 9.32 -0.58
N LEU A 115 9.29 8.22 -1.02
CA LEU A 115 8.69 8.10 -2.35
C LEU A 115 7.18 8.20 -2.23
N SER A 116 6.58 9.02 -3.09
CA SER A 116 5.13 9.17 -3.22
C SER A 116 4.72 9.27 -4.67
N ASP A 117 3.48 8.86 -4.97
CA ASP A 117 2.88 9.12 -6.27
C ASP A 117 2.28 10.53 -6.31
N ALA A 118 2.24 11.14 -7.50
CA ALA A 118 1.70 12.49 -7.71
C ALA A 118 0.20 12.62 -7.38
N ASP A 119 -0.52 11.49 -7.34
CA ASP A 119 -1.94 11.39 -7.01
C ASP A 119 -2.21 10.99 -5.55
N THR A 120 -1.20 11.07 -4.70
CA THR A 120 -1.29 10.62 -3.30
C THR A 120 -1.35 11.80 -2.35
N TYR A 121 -2.40 11.83 -1.52
CA TYR A 121 -2.50 12.76 -0.40
C TYR A 121 -1.72 12.22 0.80
N VAL A 122 -0.74 12.98 1.25
CA VAL A 122 0.03 12.72 2.48
C VAL A 122 -0.43 13.73 3.52
N PRO A 123 -1.09 13.32 4.62
CA PRO A 123 -1.56 14.27 5.63
C PRO A 123 -0.41 15.08 6.24
N PRO A 124 -0.41 16.43 6.12
CA PRO A 124 0.69 17.26 6.60
C PRO A 124 0.73 17.36 8.13
N ASP A 125 -0.43 17.27 8.79
CA ASP A 125 -0.61 17.48 10.23
C ASP A 125 -0.47 16.19 11.06
N GLN A 126 -0.12 15.07 10.42
CA GLN A 126 0.05 13.79 11.10
C GLN A 126 1.52 13.40 11.21
N ASP A 127 1.89 12.76 12.31
CA ASP A 127 3.25 12.26 12.54
C ASP A 127 3.60 10.99 11.73
N GLY A 128 2.90 10.73 10.63
CA GLY A 128 3.11 9.55 9.78
C GLY A 128 4.57 9.37 9.37
N MET A 129 5.22 10.44 8.91
CA MET A 129 6.63 10.44 8.55
C MET A 129 7.54 10.17 9.74
N GLY A 130 7.20 10.72 10.92
CA GLY A 130 7.93 10.46 12.16
C GLY A 130 7.90 8.98 12.57
N TYR A 131 6.80 8.27 12.34
CA TYR A 131 6.74 6.82 12.59
C TYR A 131 7.60 6.02 11.62
N MET A 132 7.67 6.41 10.35
CA MET A 132 8.58 5.77 9.39
C MET A 132 10.04 6.03 9.76
N LEU A 133 10.38 7.28 10.07
CA LEU A 133 11.73 7.67 10.47
C LEU A 133 12.18 6.93 11.73
N ALA A 134 11.29 6.76 12.71
CA ALA A 134 11.58 5.99 13.92
C ALA A 134 11.92 4.51 13.63
N GLU A 135 11.37 3.91 12.57
CA GLU A 135 11.78 2.56 12.16
C GLU A 135 13.16 2.55 11.49
N ILE A 136 13.50 3.60 10.70
CA ILE A 136 14.87 3.77 10.15
C ILE A 136 15.88 3.92 11.31
N GLU A 137 15.59 4.77 12.30
CA GLU A 137 16.44 4.97 13.49
C GLU A 137 16.64 3.69 14.31
N ARG A 138 15.70 2.74 14.24
CA ARG A 138 15.81 1.40 14.84
C ARG A 138 16.55 0.40 13.94
N GLY A 139 17.20 0.87 12.88
CA GLY A 139 18.01 0.09 11.96
C GLY A 139 17.24 -0.59 10.84
N ALA A 140 16.08 -0.08 10.43
CA ALA A 140 15.47 -0.47 9.16
C ALA A 140 16.18 0.25 8.00
N ASP A 141 16.36 -0.44 6.89
CA ASP A 141 16.92 0.12 5.66
C ASP A 141 15.83 0.72 4.77
N ALA A 142 14.62 0.18 4.89
CA ALA A 142 13.45 0.65 4.17
C ALA A 142 12.16 0.42 4.98
N VAL A 143 11.20 1.33 4.85
CA VAL A 143 9.95 1.32 5.62
C VAL A 143 8.76 1.59 4.69
N GLY A 144 7.75 0.73 4.74
CA GLY A 144 6.48 0.94 4.05
C GLY A 144 5.43 1.58 4.96
N GLY A 145 4.69 2.55 4.45
CA GLY A 145 3.47 3.05 5.08
C GLY A 145 2.21 2.33 4.56
N ILE A 146 1.05 2.83 4.93
CA ILE A 146 -0.26 2.25 4.61
C ILE A 146 -0.98 3.13 3.57
N PRO A 147 -1.10 2.70 2.30
CA PRO A 147 -1.98 3.35 1.35
C PRO A 147 -3.44 2.96 1.66
N SER A 148 -4.19 3.88 2.26
CA SER A 148 -5.61 3.72 2.59
C SER A 148 -6.52 4.22 1.45
N THR A 149 -7.83 4.32 1.70
CA THR A 149 -8.81 4.85 0.74
C THR A 149 -9.47 6.08 1.36
N ALA A 150 -9.49 7.19 0.62
CA ALA A 150 -10.28 8.35 0.98
C ALA A 150 -11.74 8.12 0.55
N LEU A 151 -12.69 8.29 1.47
CA LEU A 151 -14.10 7.99 1.23
C LEU A 151 -14.96 9.23 0.92
N LYS A 152 -14.54 10.42 1.38
CA LYS A 152 -15.32 11.65 1.17
C LYS A 152 -15.38 11.96 -0.35
N GLY A 153 -16.58 12.06 -0.89
CA GLY A 153 -16.82 12.27 -2.32
C GLY A 153 -16.52 11.07 -3.23
N ALA A 154 -16.15 9.92 -2.65
CA ALA A 154 -15.85 8.71 -3.42
C ALA A 154 -17.13 7.98 -3.84
N GLY A 155 -17.11 7.30 -5.00
CA GLY A 155 -18.21 6.47 -5.48
C GLY A 155 -18.35 5.14 -4.72
N LEU A 156 -19.29 4.31 -5.14
CA LEU A 156 -19.56 3.01 -4.52
C LEU A 156 -18.36 2.06 -4.55
N LEU A 157 -17.64 2.01 -5.68
CA LEU A 157 -16.51 1.08 -5.87
C LEU A 157 -15.37 1.32 -4.87
N PRO A 158 -14.88 2.55 -4.63
CA PRO A 158 -13.95 2.85 -3.55
C PRO A 158 -14.48 2.46 -2.15
N HIS A 159 -15.78 2.62 -1.86
CA HIS A 159 -16.36 2.19 -0.58
C HIS A 159 -16.29 0.67 -0.42
N ILE A 160 -16.71 -0.11 -1.41
CA ILE A 160 -16.58 -1.58 -1.38
C ILE A 160 -15.11 -1.99 -1.16
N ARG A 161 -14.19 -1.34 -1.84
CA ARG A 161 -12.76 -1.61 -1.68
C ARG A 161 -12.25 -1.28 -0.29
N ALA A 162 -12.68 -0.16 0.28
CA ALA A 162 -12.27 0.26 1.61
C ALA A 162 -12.66 -0.74 2.70
N THR A 163 -13.76 -1.52 2.52
CA THR A 163 -14.20 -2.50 3.51
C THR A 163 -13.12 -3.49 3.92
N VAL A 164 -12.24 -3.87 2.98
CA VAL A 164 -11.20 -4.89 3.20
C VAL A 164 -9.77 -4.35 3.02
N LYS A 165 -9.57 -3.25 2.30
CA LYS A 165 -8.23 -2.77 1.92
C LYS A 165 -7.34 -2.49 3.12
N LEU A 166 -7.80 -1.65 4.05
CA LEU A 166 -7.00 -1.24 5.21
C LEU A 166 -6.71 -2.41 6.16
N PRO A 167 -7.72 -3.19 6.63
CA PRO A 167 -7.47 -4.33 7.49
C PRO A 167 -6.54 -5.35 6.85
N MET A 168 -6.76 -5.67 5.57
CA MET A 168 -5.92 -6.61 4.82
C MET A 168 -4.47 -6.14 4.72
N ILE A 169 -4.23 -4.85 4.45
CA ILE A 169 -2.87 -4.32 4.38
C ILE A 169 -2.20 -4.38 5.75
N VAL A 170 -2.87 -3.88 6.80
CA VAL A 170 -2.30 -3.83 8.15
C VAL A 170 -2.04 -5.23 8.69
N MET A 171 -3.06 -6.08 8.74
CA MET A 171 -2.94 -7.44 9.29
C MET A 171 -1.96 -8.30 8.49
N LYS A 172 -2.15 -8.35 7.16
CA LYS A 172 -1.34 -9.18 6.28
C LYS A 172 0.14 -8.78 6.34
N ARG A 173 0.49 -7.50 6.14
CA ARG A 173 1.89 -7.06 6.14
C ARG A 173 2.53 -7.19 7.53
N THR A 174 1.75 -7.01 8.60
CA THR A 174 2.21 -7.23 9.96
C THR A 174 2.57 -8.71 10.18
N LEU A 175 1.70 -9.64 9.75
CA LEU A 175 1.97 -11.08 9.81
C LEU A 175 3.17 -11.48 8.94
N GLN A 176 3.26 -10.97 7.72
CA GLN A 176 4.38 -11.21 6.83
C GLN A 176 5.70 -10.73 7.46
N GLN A 177 5.71 -9.56 8.09
CA GLN A 177 6.90 -9.07 8.79
C GLN A 177 7.26 -9.94 9.99
N LEU A 178 6.29 -10.41 10.77
CA LEU A 178 6.53 -11.26 11.93
C LEU A 178 7.06 -12.65 11.52
N LEU A 179 6.38 -13.30 10.60
CA LEU A 179 6.67 -14.67 10.19
C LEU A 179 7.72 -14.75 9.07
N GLY A 180 7.62 -13.88 8.07
CA GLY A 180 8.50 -13.86 6.90
C GLY A 180 9.72 -12.94 7.01
N GLY A 181 9.78 -12.11 8.05
CA GLY A 181 10.88 -11.17 8.29
C GLY A 181 10.72 -9.80 7.64
N ALA A 182 9.87 -9.68 6.60
CA ALA A 182 9.60 -8.43 5.89
C ALA A 182 8.15 -8.39 5.39
N PRO A 183 7.54 -7.18 5.22
CA PRO A 183 6.28 -7.03 4.50
C PRO A 183 6.47 -7.41 3.03
N PHE A 184 5.40 -7.89 2.39
CA PHE A 184 5.41 -8.33 0.99
C PHE A 184 5.88 -7.26 0.00
N ILE A 185 5.50 -6.00 0.26
CA ILE A 185 5.78 -4.86 -0.61
C ILE A 185 5.87 -3.56 0.19
N ILE A 186 6.82 -2.71 -0.17
CA ILE A 186 6.78 -1.28 0.12
C ILE A 186 6.09 -0.62 -1.08
N SER A 187 4.91 -0.03 -0.83
CA SER A 187 4.16 0.64 -1.91
C SER A 187 4.89 1.87 -2.42
N GLY A 188 4.98 2.04 -3.74
CA GLY A 188 5.56 3.22 -4.36
C GLY A 188 4.84 4.55 -4.02
N ALA A 189 3.60 4.47 -3.51
CA ALA A 189 2.85 5.63 -3.02
C ALA A 189 3.21 6.02 -1.57
N CYS A 190 3.93 5.17 -0.82
CA CYS A 190 4.28 5.43 0.57
C CYS A 190 5.46 4.54 1.00
N GLY A 191 6.64 4.88 0.57
CA GLY A 191 7.87 4.18 0.92
C GLY A 191 8.96 5.14 1.38
N MET A 192 9.63 4.84 2.51
CA MET A 192 10.81 5.57 2.98
C MET A 192 12.01 4.65 2.93
N PHE A 193 13.12 5.15 2.43
CA PHE A 193 14.35 4.39 2.23
C PHE A 193 15.55 5.19 2.71
N ARG A 194 16.58 4.51 3.15
CA ARG A 194 17.90 5.12 3.24
C ARG A 194 18.38 5.47 1.84
N THR A 195 18.91 6.67 1.67
CA THR A 195 19.33 7.20 0.37
C THR A 195 20.45 6.38 -0.24
N ASP A 196 21.42 5.93 0.58
CA ASP A 196 22.52 5.07 0.15
C ASP A 196 22.03 3.71 -0.39
N VAL A 197 20.99 3.13 0.23
CA VAL A 197 20.37 1.88 -0.21
C VAL A 197 19.68 2.06 -1.58
N LEU A 198 18.90 3.15 -1.75
CA LEU A 198 18.29 3.45 -3.05
C LEU A 198 19.33 3.71 -4.14
N ARG A 199 20.42 4.43 -3.83
CA ARG A 199 21.51 4.67 -4.79
C ARG A 199 22.21 3.39 -5.21
N LYS A 200 22.34 2.43 -4.29
CA LYS A 200 22.99 1.14 -4.57
C LYS A 200 22.15 0.23 -5.47
N PHE A 201 20.84 0.15 -5.25
CA PHE A 201 19.98 -0.82 -5.96
C PHE A 201 19.16 -0.19 -7.09
N GLY A 202 18.70 1.04 -6.91
CA GLY A 202 17.89 1.76 -7.89
C GLY A 202 16.53 1.11 -8.19
N PHE A 203 15.91 1.60 -9.25
CA PHE A 203 14.69 1.02 -9.81
C PHE A 203 15.00 0.37 -11.14
N SER A 204 14.59 -0.87 -11.33
CA SER A 204 14.82 -1.59 -12.58
C SER A 204 13.61 -1.53 -13.50
N ASP A 205 13.86 -1.61 -14.82
CA ASP A 205 12.80 -1.65 -15.85
C ASP A 205 12.33 -3.07 -16.15
N ARG A 206 12.72 -4.06 -15.32
CA ARG A 206 12.41 -5.49 -15.54
C ARG A 206 10.93 -5.81 -15.40
N THR A 207 10.18 -4.95 -14.71
CA THR A 207 8.74 -5.13 -14.46
C THR A 207 8.02 -3.80 -14.32
N LYS A 208 6.69 -3.79 -14.52
CA LYS A 208 5.83 -2.61 -14.35
C LYS A 208 5.39 -2.39 -12.90
N VAL A 209 5.90 -3.20 -11.96
CA VAL A 209 5.72 -3.07 -10.50
C VAL A 209 7.09 -2.91 -9.85
N GLU A 210 7.74 -1.80 -10.19
CA GLU A 210 9.10 -1.45 -9.78
C GLU A 210 9.32 -1.45 -8.27
N ASP A 211 8.27 -1.10 -7.51
CA ASP A 211 8.26 -1.06 -6.06
C ASP A 211 8.31 -2.48 -5.43
N LEU A 212 7.63 -3.43 -6.04
CA LEU A 212 7.67 -4.82 -5.62
C LEU A 212 9.04 -5.44 -5.92
N ASP A 213 9.56 -5.23 -7.14
CA ASP A 213 10.86 -5.74 -7.56
C ASP A 213 11.98 -5.22 -6.66
N LEU A 214 11.98 -3.91 -6.36
CA LEU A 214 12.92 -3.31 -5.41
C LEU A 214 12.77 -3.93 -4.02
N THR A 215 11.54 -4.06 -3.50
CA THR A 215 11.30 -4.65 -2.19
C THR A 215 11.90 -6.06 -2.09
N TRP A 216 11.66 -6.91 -3.10
CA TRP A 216 12.16 -8.28 -3.10
C TRP A 216 13.67 -8.36 -3.35
N THR A 217 14.22 -7.43 -4.13
CA THR A 217 15.68 -7.29 -4.30
C THR A 217 16.35 -6.97 -2.96
N LEU A 218 15.80 -6.04 -2.19
CA LEU A 218 16.31 -5.70 -0.86
C LEU A 218 16.21 -6.88 0.11
N VAL A 219 15.07 -7.59 0.14
CA VAL A 219 14.92 -8.81 0.96
C VAL A 219 15.92 -9.88 0.59
N ALA A 220 16.11 -10.12 -0.72
CA ALA A 220 17.06 -11.12 -1.23
C ALA A 220 18.53 -10.80 -0.86
N ASN A 221 18.85 -9.53 -0.65
CA ASN A 221 20.18 -9.07 -0.23
C ASN A 221 20.30 -8.85 1.29
N GLY A 222 19.33 -9.31 2.09
CA GLY A 222 19.40 -9.29 3.55
C GLY A 222 19.11 -7.94 4.20
N TYR A 223 18.59 -6.96 3.46
CA TYR A 223 18.21 -5.65 3.99
C TYR A 223 16.98 -5.74 4.87
N ARG A 224 16.96 -4.93 5.94
CA ARG A 224 15.91 -4.94 6.94
C ARG A 224 14.76 -4.03 6.54
N ILE A 225 13.62 -4.64 6.15
CA ILE A 225 12.42 -3.92 5.74
C ILE A 225 11.38 -3.97 6.85
N ARG A 226 10.72 -2.85 7.12
CA ARG A 226 9.71 -2.70 8.17
C ARG A 226 8.44 -2.03 7.64
N GLN A 227 7.36 -2.20 8.41
CA GLN A 227 6.06 -1.56 8.16
C GLN A 227 5.76 -0.58 9.28
N ALA A 228 5.43 0.67 8.92
CA ALA A 228 4.94 1.69 9.85
C ALA A 228 3.41 1.79 9.76
N ASN A 229 2.70 1.07 10.64
CA ASN A 229 1.24 0.95 10.61
C ASN A 229 0.50 2.28 10.93
N ARG A 230 1.20 3.28 11.47
CA ARG A 230 0.65 4.60 11.79
C ARG A 230 0.96 5.66 10.74
N CYS A 231 1.71 5.32 9.68
CA CYS A 231 1.88 6.18 8.52
C CYS A 231 0.83 5.82 7.47
N ILE A 232 -0.20 6.66 7.33
CA ILE A 232 -1.32 6.43 6.42
C ILE A 232 -1.35 7.53 5.37
N VAL A 233 -1.43 7.13 4.11
CA VAL A 233 -1.56 8.03 2.96
C VAL A 233 -2.76 7.62 2.12
N TYR A 234 -3.25 8.51 1.28
CA TYR A 234 -4.50 8.35 0.52
C TYR A 234 -4.25 8.56 -0.97
N PRO A 235 -3.84 7.51 -1.70
CA PRO A 235 -3.75 7.58 -3.17
C PRO A 235 -5.15 7.70 -3.78
N GLN A 236 -5.23 8.34 -4.95
CA GLN A 236 -6.47 8.45 -5.70
C GLN A 236 -6.98 7.05 -6.10
N GLU A 237 -8.27 6.81 -5.90
CA GLU A 237 -8.92 5.54 -6.22
C GLU A 237 -9.58 5.57 -7.59
N CYS A 238 -9.66 4.41 -8.24
CA CYS A 238 -10.42 4.25 -9.48
C CYS A 238 -11.93 4.27 -9.18
N ASN A 239 -12.68 4.99 -10.00
CA ASN A 239 -14.14 5.11 -9.87
C ASN A 239 -14.90 4.21 -10.86
N SER A 240 -14.22 3.60 -11.84
CA SER A 240 -14.84 2.72 -12.83
C SER A 240 -14.35 1.28 -12.72
N PRO A 241 -15.24 0.26 -12.96
CA PRO A 241 -14.84 -1.15 -12.96
C PRO A 241 -13.76 -1.48 -14.01
N ARG A 242 -13.78 -0.76 -15.15
CA ARG A 242 -12.79 -0.95 -16.22
C ARG A 242 -11.38 -0.52 -15.79
N GLU A 243 -11.26 0.62 -15.10
CA GLU A 243 -9.97 1.09 -14.56
C GLU A 243 -9.50 0.17 -13.43
N GLU A 244 -10.42 -0.31 -12.59
CA GLU A 244 -10.12 -1.26 -11.52
C GLU A 244 -9.58 -2.59 -12.10
N TRP A 245 -10.22 -3.13 -13.14
CA TRP A 245 -9.72 -4.30 -13.87
C TRP A 245 -8.30 -4.10 -14.40
N ARG A 246 -8.02 -2.98 -15.07
CA ARG A 246 -6.70 -2.66 -15.62
C ARG A 246 -5.65 -2.55 -14.52
N ARG A 247 -5.99 -1.91 -13.38
CA ARG A 247 -5.13 -1.77 -12.22
C ARG A 247 -4.78 -3.13 -11.61
N TRP A 248 -5.77 -3.98 -11.35
CA TRP A 248 -5.57 -5.32 -10.82
C TRP A 248 -4.80 -6.23 -11.78
N ARG A 249 -5.10 -6.18 -13.08
CA ARG A 249 -4.35 -6.90 -14.10
C ARG A 249 -2.87 -6.53 -14.06
N ARG A 250 -2.53 -5.24 -14.02
CA ARG A 250 -1.15 -4.77 -13.91
C ARG A 250 -0.45 -5.33 -12.67
N TRP A 251 -1.11 -5.27 -11.51
CA TRP A 251 -0.53 -5.77 -10.26
C TRP A 251 -0.32 -7.28 -10.27
N ILE A 252 -1.34 -8.05 -10.64
CA ILE A 252 -1.28 -9.52 -10.62
C ILE A 252 -0.26 -10.03 -11.63
N VAL A 253 -0.25 -9.49 -12.84
CA VAL A 253 0.75 -9.84 -13.86
C VAL A 253 2.15 -9.47 -13.38
N GLY A 254 2.35 -8.27 -12.83
CA GLY A 254 3.62 -7.86 -12.27
C GLY A 254 4.07 -8.74 -11.11
N TYR A 255 3.15 -9.20 -10.23
CA TYR A 255 3.47 -10.16 -9.17
C TYR A 255 3.95 -11.50 -9.74
N ALA A 256 3.32 -12.00 -10.78
CA ALA A 256 3.72 -13.23 -11.46
C ALA A 256 5.13 -13.11 -12.07
N VAL A 257 5.41 -11.98 -12.71
CA VAL A 257 6.75 -11.70 -13.27
C VAL A 257 7.79 -11.55 -12.17
N CYS A 258 7.50 -10.85 -11.08
CA CYS A 258 8.39 -10.76 -9.93
C CYS A 258 8.69 -12.12 -9.30
N MET A 259 7.71 -13.03 -9.20
CA MET A 259 7.96 -14.40 -8.73
C MET A 259 8.94 -15.14 -9.64
N ARG A 260 8.84 -14.96 -10.95
CA ARG A 260 9.79 -15.53 -11.91
C ARG A 260 11.20 -14.93 -11.76
N LEU A 261 11.31 -13.60 -11.60
CA LEU A 261 12.58 -12.89 -11.44
C LEU A 261 13.29 -13.30 -10.15
N HIS A 262 12.54 -13.48 -9.09
CA HIS A 262 13.02 -13.79 -7.74
C HIS A 262 12.75 -15.25 -7.31
N LYS A 263 12.79 -16.22 -8.25
CA LYS A 263 12.45 -17.63 -8.00
C LYS A 263 13.17 -18.25 -6.79
N ARG A 264 14.41 -17.84 -6.51
CA ARG A 264 15.18 -18.32 -5.35
C ARG A 264 14.56 -17.85 -4.01
N LEU A 265 13.94 -16.66 -4.03
CA LEU A 265 13.31 -16.10 -2.84
C LEU A 265 12.04 -16.86 -2.44
N LEU A 266 11.38 -17.55 -3.39
CA LEU A 266 10.17 -18.35 -3.14
C LEU A 266 10.40 -19.43 -2.07
N PHE A 267 11.59 -20.05 -2.05
CA PHE A 267 11.96 -21.10 -1.10
C PHE A 267 12.58 -20.57 0.20
N SER A 268 12.67 -19.26 0.36
CA SER A 268 13.13 -18.62 1.60
C SER A 268 11.97 -18.53 2.63
N ARG A 269 12.34 -18.20 3.89
CA ARG A 269 11.36 -17.86 4.93
C ARG A 269 10.39 -16.76 4.46
N PHE A 270 10.88 -15.73 3.76
CA PHE A 270 10.03 -14.69 3.19
C PHE A 270 9.06 -15.26 2.14
N GLY A 271 9.53 -16.11 1.24
CA GLY A 271 8.68 -16.75 0.23
C GLY A 271 7.55 -17.56 0.88
N ILE A 272 7.90 -18.42 1.84
CA ILE A 272 6.94 -19.30 2.52
C ILE A 272 5.86 -18.49 3.26
N PHE A 273 6.21 -17.43 3.98
CA PHE A 273 5.25 -16.68 4.81
C PHE A 273 4.68 -15.42 4.17
N SER A 274 5.29 -14.90 3.09
CA SER A 274 4.83 -13.65 2.46
C SER A 274 4.31 -13.87 1.04
N ILE A 275 4.87 -14.78 0.25
CA ILE A 275 4.49 -15.00 -1.16
C ILE A 275 3.48 -16.13 -1.28
N PHE A 276 3.81 -17.35 -0.78
CA PHE A 276 2.92 -18.52 -0.91
C PHE A 276 1.52 -18.34 -0.32
N PRO A 277 1.30 -17.70 0.84
CA PRO A 277 -0.06 -17.52 1.35
C PRO A 277 -0.97 -16.74 0.40
N MET A 278 -0.41 -15.78 -0.38
CA MET A 278 -1.17 -15.09 -1.41
C MET A 278 -1.60 -16.00 -2.56
N LEU A 279 -0.71 -16.88 -3.00
CA LEU A 279 -1.01 -17.87 -4.04
C LEU A 279 -2.04 -18.89 -3.53
N LEU A 280 -1.87 -19.38 -2.32
CA LEU A 280 -2.77 -20.37 -1.71
C LEU A 280 -4.19 -19.81 -1.55
N VAL A 281 -4.37 -18.57 -1.11
CA VAL A 281 -5.70 -17.94 -1.02
C VAL A 281 -6.36 -17.87 -2.40
N VAL A 282 -5.59 -17.57 -3.46
CA VAL A 282 -6.14 -17.49 -4.83
C VAL A 282 -6.40 -18.89 -5.40
N ILE A 283 -5.49 -19.84 -5.22
CA ILE A 283 -5.59 -21.17 -5.87
C ILE A 283 -6.53 -22.11 -5.10
N TYR A 284 -6.41 -22.16 -3.77
CA TYR A 284 -7.15 -23.09 -2.92
C TYR A 284 -8.44 -22.51 -2.34
N GLY A 285 -8.46 -21.23 -1.98
CA GLY A 285 -9.58 -20.65 -1.24
C GLY A 285 -10.88 -20.61 -2.04
N VAL A 286 -10.82 -20.36 -3.33
CA VAL A 286 -12.00 -20.26 -4.20
C VAL A 286 -12.20 -21.53 -5.03
N GLY A 287 -11.13 -22.06 -5.64
CA GLY A 287 -11.25 -23.18 -6.56
C GLY A 287 -11.70 -24.47 -5.86
N ILE A 288 -10.98 -24.89 -4.82
CA ILE A 288 -11.33 -26.12 -4.09
C ILE A 288 -12.65 -25.95 -3.35
N TYR A 289 -12.88 -24.77 -2.73
CA TYR A 289 -14.13 -24.52 -2.03
C TYR A 289 -15.34 -24.63 -2.98
N LEU A 290 -15.30 -23.98 -4.14
CA LEU A 290 -16.41 -24.04 -5.11
C LEU A 290 -16.62 -25.46 -5.65
N THR A 291 -15.57 -26.20 -5.94
CA THR A 291 -15.70 -27.58 -6.43
C THR A 291 -16.23 -28.52 -5.35
N THR A 292 -15.77 -28.39 -4.11
CA THR A 292 -16.24 -29.19 -2.98
C THR A 292 -17.69 -28.85 -2.64
N TRP A 293 -18.03 -27.56 -2.59
CA TRP A 293 -19.39 -27.09 -2.35
C TRP A 293 -20.35 -27.57 -3.44
N PHE A 294 -19.96 -27.52 -4.72
CA PHE A 294 -20.77 -27.99 -5.84
C PHE A 294 -20.99 -29.49 -5.79
N ASN A 295 -19.95 -30.29 -5.49
CA ASN A 295 -20.07 -31.73 -5.36
C ASN A 295 -20.98 -32.13 -4.20
N GLU A 296 -20.86 -31.53 -3.03
CA GLU A 296 -21.67 -31.88 -1.86
C GLU A 296 -23.08 -31.32 -1.92
N PHE A 297 -23.32 -30.21 -2.61
CA PHE A 297 -24.67 -29.72 -2.89
C PHE A 297 -25.48 -30.71 -3.75
N ILE A 298 -24.80 -31.44 -4.64
CA ILE A 298 -25.44 -32.48 -5.48
C ILE A 298 -25.59 -33.82 -4.74
N THR A 299 -24.69 -34.15 -3.81
CA THR A 299 -24.62 -35.48 -3.16
C THR A 299 -25.27 -35.52 -1.77
N THR A 300 -26.25 -34.71 -1.45
CA THR A 300 -27.06 -34.69 -0.21
C THR A 300 -26.60 -35.63 0.92
N GLY A 301 -25.65 -35.18 1.74
CA GLY A 301 -25.19 -35.88 2.94
C GLY A 301 -25.12 -34.94 4.16
N PRO A 302 -24.98 -35.46 5.41
CA PRO A 302 -24.93 -34.64 6.64
C PRO A 302 -23.78 -33.63 6.66
N HIS A 303 -22.75 -33.80 5.83
CA HIS A 303 -21.69 -32.83 5.61
C HIS A 303 -22.12 -31.62 4.77
N GLY A 304 -23.17 -31.74 3.94
CA GLY A 304 -23.71 -30.66 3.12
C GLY A 304 -24.23 -29.48 3.93
N VAL A 305 -24.73 -29.71 5.15
CA VAL A 305 -25.19 -28.65 6.05
C VAL A 305 -24.02 -27.78 6.52
N VAL A 306 -22.89 -28.39 6.89
CA VAL A 306 -21.70 -27.64 7.34
C VAL A 306 -21.11 -26.83 6.19
N LEU A 307 -21.06 -27.38 4.99
CA LEU A 307 -20.59 -26.65 3.80
C LEU A 307 -21.55 -25.53 3.37
N ALA A 308 -22.87 -25.74 3.49
CA ALA A 308 -23.86 -24.71 3.24
C ALA A 308 -23.75 -23.53 4.22
N MET A 309 -23.27 -23.79 5.46
CA MET A 309 -23.03 -22.75 6.46
C MET A 309 -21.76 -21.91 6.17
N PHE A 310 -20.82 -22.43 5.37
CA PHE A 310 -19.56 -21.75 5.12
C PHE A 310 -19.71 -20.37 4.44
N PRO A 311 -20.60 -20.14 3.45
CA PRO A 311 -20.84 -18.80 2.94
C PRO A 311 -21.30 -17.81 4.01
N LEU A 312 -22.15 -18.26 4.94
CA LEU A 312 -22.64 -17.45 6.04
C LEU A 312 -21.52 -17.10 7.04
N ILE A 313 -20.66 -18.08 7.35
CA ILE A 313 -19.47 -17.86 8.18
C ILE A 313 -18.53 -16.89 7.49
N TRP A 314 -18.32 -17.04 6.18
CA TRP A 314 -17.47 -16.15 5.41
C TRP A 314 -18.02 -14.72 5.37
N VAL A 315 -19.33 -14.55 5.14
CA VAL A 315 -20.02 -13.25 5.24
C VAL A 315 -19.82 -12.64 6.63
N GLY A 316 -19.99 -13.45 7.69
CA GLY A 316 -19.73 -13.01 9.06
C GLY A 316 -18.29 -12.48 9.25
N VAL A 317 -17.29 -13.22 8.77
CA VAL A 317 -15.87 -12.82 8.84
C VAL A 317 -15.62 -11.51 8.09
N VAL A 318 -16.12 -11.37 6.86
CA VAL A 318 -15.91 -10.12 6.11
C VAL A 318 -16.67 -8.94 6.71
N CYS A 319 -17.82 -9.18 7.34
CA CYS A 319 -18.54 -8.13 8.09
C CYS A 319 -17.75 -7.67 9.32
N VAL A 320 -17.08 -8.57 10.05
CA VAL A 320 -16.19 -8.21 11.17
C VAL A 320 -15.00 -7.39 10.65
N ILE A 321 -14.38 -7.81 9.54
CA ILE A 321 -13.30 -7.05 8.89
C ILE A 321 -13.82 -5.67 8.44
N GLY A 322 -15.02 -5.62 7.85
CA GLY A 322 -15.70 -4.39 7.44
C GLY A 322 -16.02 -3.48 8.62
N ALA A 323 -16.41 -4.03 9.78
CA ALA A 323 -16.66 -3.25 10.98
C ALA A 323 -15.39 -2.58 11.51
N PHE A 324 -14.24 -3.28 11.48
CA PHE A 324 -12.95 -2.68 11.82
C PHE A 324 -12.61 -1.52 10.85
N SER A 325 -12.82 -1.74 9.54
CA SER A 325 -12.61 -0.69 8.55
C SER A 325 -13.59 0.48 8.75
N ALA A 326 -14.86 0.19 9.04
CA ALA A 326 -15.89 1.19 9.31
C ALA A 326 -15.55 2.06 10.53
N TRP A 327 -15.07 1.43 11.62
CA TRP A 327 -14.60 2.14 12.80
C TRP A 327 -13.42 3.07 12.48
N PHE A 328 -12.44 2.56 11.72
CA PHE A 328 -11.27 3.34 11.33
C PHE A 328 -11.64 4.53 10.43
N HIS A 329 -12.47 4.28 9.40
CA HIS A 329 -12.92 5.31 8.45
C HIS A 329 -14.07 6.17 8.96
N ARG A 330 -14.61 5.89 10.16
CA ARG A 330 -15.83 6.51 10.72
C ARG A 330 -17.00 6.47 9.73
N CYS A 331 -17.13 5.39 8.99
CA CYS A 331 -18.14 5.19 7.94
C CYS A 331 -18.80 3.82 8.07
N TRP A 332 -19.94 3.75 8.81
CA TRP A 332 -20.62 2.49 9.08
C TRP A 332 -21.27 1.86 7.85
N LEU A 333 -21.41 2.62 6.76
CA LEU A 333 -21.86 2.09 5.46
C LEU A 333 -20.92 0.96 4.95
N LEU A 334 -19.68 0.90 5.39
CA LEU A 334 -18.74 -0.14 4.99
C LEU A 334 -19.15 -1.53 5.48
N VAL A 335 -19.89 -1.65 6.60
CA VAL A 335 -20.31 -2.96 7.14
C VAL A 335 -21.24 -3.71 6.18
N PRO A 336 -22.38 -3.15 5.77
CA PRO A 336 -23.28 -3.84 4.83
C PRO A 336 -22.66 -4.00 3.42
N LEU A 337 -21.66 -3.19 3.06
CA LEU A 337 -20.93 -3.34 1.79
C LEU A 337 -19.84 -4.40 1.84
N ALA A 338 -19.42 -4.86 3.02
CA ALA A 338 -18.32 -5.80 3.18
C ALA A 338 -18.51 -7.12 2.41
N PRO A 339 -19.69 -7.76 2.35
CA PRO A 339 -19.90 -8.95 1.54
C PRO A 339 -19.61 -8.76 0.05
N LEU A 340 -19.85 -7.56 -0.49
CA LEU A 340 -19.59 -7.24 -1.89
C LEU A 340 -18.09 -7.24 -2.23
N SER A 341 -17.21 -7.18 -1.22
CA SER A 341 -15.77 -7.28 -1.41
C SER A 341 -15.31 -8.63 -2.01
N VAL A 342 -16.14 -9.66 -1.98
CA VAL A 342 -15.91 -10.93 -2.66
C VAL A 342 -15.61 -10.74 -4.15
N VAL A 343 -16.17 -9.70 -4.77
CA VAL A 343 -15.90 -9.37 -6.17
C VAL A 343 -14.41 -9.17 -6.44
N TYR A 344 -13.65 -8.62 -5.49
CA TYR A 344 -12.21 -8.44 -5.64
C TYR A 344 -11.43 -9.75 -5.57
N VAL A 345 -11.91 -10.72 -4.80
CA VAL A 345 -11.32 -12.06 -4.74
C VAL A 345 -11.55 -12.79 -6.06
N LEU A 346 -12.79 -12.74 -6.56
CA LEU A 346 -13.14 -13.34 -7.86
C LEU A 346 -12.40 -12.67 -9.01
N LEU A 347 -12.27 -11.35 -9.00
CA LEU A 347 -11.51 -10.56 -9.95
C LEU A 347 -10.03 -10.97 -9.95
N ALA A 348 -9.40 -11.06 -8.79
CA ALA A 348 -8.02 -11.49 -8.65
C ALA A 348 -7.82 -12.90 -9.18
N TYR A 349 -8.75 -13.81 -8.87
CA TYR A 349 -8.72 -15.20 -9.33
C TYR A 349 -8.82 -15.30 -10.86
N ALA A 350 -9.79 -14.60 -11.46
CA ALA A 350 -9.95 -14.57 -12.91
C ALA A 350 -8.69 -14.03 -13.62
N ILE A 351 -8.10 -12.94 -13.09
CA ILE A 351 -6.89 -12.36 -13.68
C ILE A 351 -5.69 -13.31 -13.53
N TRP A 352 -5.56 -14.02 -12.40
CA TRP A 352 -4.50 -15.02 -12.21
C TRP A 352 -4.60 -16.16 -13.23
N ILE A 353 -5.81 -16.70 -13.46
CA ILE A 353 -6.02 -17.76 -14.43
C ILE A 353 -5.76 -17.28 -15.87
N ILE A 354 -6.29 -16.11 -16.23
CA ILE A 354 -6.25 -15.63 -17.62
C ILE A 354 -4.85 -15.08 -17.98
N TYR A 355 -4.21 -14.34 -17.06
CA TYR A 355 -2.99 -13.60 -17.37
C TYR A 355 -1.80 -13.98 -16.50
N GLY A 356 -2.02 -14.26 -15.20
CA GLY A 356 -0.94 -14.47 -14.25
C GLY A 356 -0.08 -15.68 -14.54
N LEU A 357 -0.70 -16.81 -14.90
CA LEU A 357 0.02 -18.03 -15.29
C LEU A 357 0.87 -17.81 -16.55
N ILE A 358 0.29 -17.18 -17.58
CA ILE A 358 1.02 -16.84 -18.82
C ILE A 358 2.20 -15.93 -18.50
N ALA A 359 2.00 -14.88 -17.69
CA ALA A 359 3.04 -13.95 -17.31
C ALA A 359 4.17 -14.63 -16.51
N PHE A 360 3.81 -15.55 -15.60
CA PHE A 360 4.80 -16.31 -14.84
C PHE A 360 5.72 -17.13 -15.74
N PHE A 361 5.16 -17.83 -16.74
CA PHE A 361 5.96 -18.66 -17.64
C PHE A 361 6.69 -17.85 -18.73
N THR A 362 6.07 -16.80 -19.27
CA THR A 362 6.64 -16.04 -20.40
C THR A 362 7.43 -14.80 -19.98
N GLY A 363 7.16 -14.23 -18.82
CA GLY A 363 7.71 -12.94 -18.37
C GLY A 363 7.09 -11.73 -19.10
N ARG A 364 6.04 -11.92 -19.90
CA ARG A 364 5.40 -10.83 -20.65
C ARG A 364 4.45 -10.03 -19.78
N GLU A 365 4.53 -8.72 -19.85
CA GLU A 365 3.65 -7.77 -19.16
C GLU A 365 2.87 -6.92 -20.17
N PRO A 366 1.60 -6.52 -19.86
CA PRO A 366 0.89 -5.54 -20.67
C PRO A 366 1.54 -4.18 -20.54
N GLN A 367 1.28 -3.30 -21.53
CA GLN A 367 1.66 -1.90 -21.41
C GLN A 367 1.01 -1.25 -20.18
N ARG A 368 1.69 -0.25 -19.62
CA ARG A 368 1.19 0.49 -18.46
C ARG A 368 0.11 1.46 -18.90
N ASP A 369 -1.14 1.12 -18.63
CA ASP A 369 -2.27 2.04 -18.81
C ASP A 369 -2.28 3.07 -17.68
N LYS A 370 -2.40 4.35 -18.03
CA LYS A 370 -2.55 5.43 -17.06
C LYS A 370 -4.03 5.58 -16.67
N PRO A 371 -4.37 5.57 -15.36
CA PRO A 371 -5.75 5.84 -14.92
C PRO A 371 -6.09 7.33 -15.11
N THR A 372 -7.39 7.65 -15.24
CA THR A 372 -7.90 9.02 -15.30
C THR A 372 -7.59 9.74 -13.99
N ARG A 373 -7.14 10.99 -14.08
CA ARG A 373 -6.87 11.86 -12.91
C ARG A 373 -8.01 12.83 -12.67
N TYR A 374 -8.34 13.05 -11.42
CA TYR A 374 -9.40 13.96 -10.99
C TYR A 374 -8.76 15.11 -10.22
N SER A 375 -9.35 16.32 -10.36
CA SER A 375 -8.86 17.57 -9.76
C SER A 375 -8.93 17.62 -8.22
N ALA A 376 -9.80 16.82 -7.61
CA ALA A 376 -9.88 16.72 -6.16
C ALA A 376 -9.10 15.48 -5.67
N LEU A 377 -7.88 15.67 -5.19
CA LEU A 377 -7.41 14.86 -4.10
C LEU A 377 -8.35 15.21 -2.94
N VAL A 378 -9.12 14.23 -2.51
CA VAL A 378 -10.19 14.39 -1.54
C VAL A 378 -9.78 15.40 -0.46
N GLU A 379 -10.69 16.32 -0.10
CA GLU A 379 -10.59 17.13 1.12
C GLU A 379 -10.55 16.20 2.35
N ALA A 380 -9.43 15.52 2.53
CA ALA A 380 -9.20 14.64 3.67
C ALA A 380 -8.98 15.44 4.96
N SER A 381 -8.91 16.77 4.87
CA SER A 381 -8.47 17.62 5.96
C SER A 381 -9.44 17.70 7.16
N THR A 382 -10.72 17.34 7.01
CA THR A 382 -11.68 17.51 8.10
C THR A 382 -12.24 16.22 8.70
N ALA A 383 -11.98 15.05 8.09
CA ALA A 383 -12.59 13.79 8.53
C ALA A 383 -11.67 12.91 9.40
N TYR A 384 -10.38 13.21 9.49
CA TYR A 384 -9.40 12.30 10.12
C TYR A 384 -8.48 12.96 11.15
N SER A 385 -9.00 13.89 11.95
CA SER A 385 -8.33 14.19 13.24
C SER A 385 -8.44 12.91 14.08
N GLN A 386 -7.34 12.14 14.16
CA GLN A 386 -7.24 11.12 15.19
C GLN A 386 -7.52 11.80 16.54
N PRO A 387 -8.26 11.17 17.47
CA PRO A 387 -8.35 11.68 18.81
C PRO A 387 -6.92 11.85 19.34
N SER A 388 -6.54 13.08 19.66
CA SER A 388 -5.34 13.33 20.43
C SER A 388 -5.47 12.51 21.71
N VAL A 389 -4.60 11.53 21.91
CA VAL A 389 -4.43 10.86 23.19
C VAL A 389 -3.62 11.84 24.08
N THR A 390 -4.25 12.94 24.42
CA THR A 390 -3.80 13.87 25.46
C THR A 390 -5.01 14.14 26.35
N GLY A 391 -5.43 13.09 27.06
CA GLY A 391 -6.27 13.20 28.24
C GLY A 391 -5.39 13.22 29.48
N THR A 392 -4.74 14.33 29.74
CA THR A 392 -4.39 14.76 31.08
C THR A 392 -5.03 16.14 31.26
N GLU A 393 -6.33 16.15 31.54
CA GLU A 393 -6.93 17.24 32.24
C GLU A 393 -6.21 17.35 33.60
N LYS A 394 -5.46 18.40 33.76
CA LYS A 394 -5.08 18.90 35.08
C LYS A 394 -6.38 19.38 35.72
N LEU A 395 -6.87 18.67 36.72
CA LEU A 395 -7.74 19.21 37.73
C LEU A 395 -6.94 20.37 38.37
N SER A 396 -7.32 21.60 38.06
CA SER A 396 -6.97 22.78 38.85
C SER A 396 -7.83 22.72 40.10
N GLU A 397 -7.17 22.52 41.25
CA GLU A 397 -7.69 22.91 42.53
C GLU A 397 -7.86 24.44 42.54
N ASP A 398 -9.08 24.88 42.85
CA ASP A 398 -9.44 26.05 43.64
C ASP A 398 -10.78 25.77 44.31
#